data_1d3f7a2e72670dbe6c62cb66e4f9046b
#
_entry.id   1d3f7a2e72670dbe6c62cb66e4f9046b
#
_cell.length_a   1.000
_cell.length_b   1.000
_cell.length_c   1.000
_cell.angle_alpha   90.00
_cell.angle_beta   90.00
_cell.angle_gamma   90.00
#
_symmetry.space_group_name_H-M   'P 1'
#
loop_
_entity.id
_entity.type
_entity.pdbx_description
1 polymer ?
#
loop_
_entity_poly.entity_id
_entity_poly.type
_entity_poly.pdbx_seq_one_letter_code
_entity_poly.pdbx_strand_id
1 'polypeptide(L)'
;MSANFTGVTFPNQKVTPANDAVIRRAIFDDGILTGCDLSYSGSTLTMTAGQLMICGRQIIHPSSQNWAVTEATSGYARLVLTIDVTRTSTKDTFDQVVDEIQYATDANGFADLTTADINATGTRYQVAVCLVSLGPGGITGIASKLDMTEGGGAGGVLTVTVIPGELVTVSHGDKSQTKAANASGVAVFKGLKAGAWTVAVTRNGKPTAKTVIIVTDYSVSIPLNTIPEFTYTGDYEIVNDSDEPITVSQDNWKIRFLTSGTLTFTNLNGAEGGIDVFLVGGGGNGETIRGARGGGGGYTKTVKGVSIAIATPYTVTIGASSGTSSAFGASANGASGANGGSGGGGGGSSSGTPGNGGSNGGNGTAGNVSQGGTGQGRTTREFGESTGKLYSGGGGGGAAYAGTAGHGGSGIVIARNARRAA
;
A
#
# COMPACT_ATOMS: atom_id res chain seq x y z
N MET A 1 -30.75 -50.18 -4.16
CA MET A 1 -31.03 -48.72 -4.22
C MET A 1 -30.07 -48.06 -3.28
N SER A 2 -29.30 -47.09 -3.78
CA SER A 2 -28.38 -46.33 -2.92
C SER A 2 -29.18 -45.43 -2.02
N ALA A 3 -29.16 -45.66 -0.72
CA ALA A 3 -29.89 -44.87 0.28
C ALA A 3 -29.28 -43.48 0.53
N ASN A 4 -28.20 -43.13 -0.18
CA ASN A 4 -27.37 -41.96 0.13
C ASN A 4 -27.60 -40.74 -0.79
N PHE A 5 -28.47 -40.86 -1.79
CA PHE A 5 -28.75 -39.76 -2.74
C PHE A 5 -30.26 -39.49 -2.86
N THR A 6 -30.66 -38.22 -2.80
CA THR A 6 -32.02 -37.75 -3.02
C THR A 6 -32.05 -36.75 -4.15
N GLY A 7 -32.89 -36.97 -5.16
CA GLY A 7 -33.11 -36.04 -6.24
C GLY A 7 -34.08 -34.94 -5.83
N VAL A 8 -33.82 -33.69 -6.21
CA VAL A 8 -34.65 -32.53 -5.86
C VAL A 8 -35.49 -32.05 -7.05
N THR A 9 -34.94 -32.11 -8.27
CA THR A 9 -35.58 -31.59 -9.52
C THR A 9 -35.97 -32.74 -10.47
N PHE A 10 -36.27 -33.92 -9.93
CA PHE A 10 -36.68 -35.09 -10.71
C PHE A 10 -38.20 -35.24 -10.74
N PRO A 11 -38.79 -35.90 -11.74
CA PRO A 11 -40.21 -36.17 -11.78
C PRO A 11 -40.70 -36.81 -10.47
N ASN A 12 -41.88 -36.39 -9.99
CA ASN A 12 -42.51 -36.85 -8.73
C ASN A 12 -41.74 -36.48 -7.43
N GLN A 13 -40.75 -35.56 -7.50
CA GLN A 13 -40.11 -35.00 -6.32
C GLN A 13 -40.69 -33.61 -6.01
N LYS A 14 -40.93 -33.35 -4.72
CA LYS A 14 -41.46 -32.07 -4.28
C LYS A 14 -40.33 -31.08 -4.09
N VAL A 15 -40.34 -29.99 -4.86
CA VAL A 15 -39.46 -28.84 -4.68
C VAL A 15 -40.00 -27.97 -3.54
N THR A 16 -39.20 -27.72 -2.52
CA THR A 16 -39.56 -26.80 -1.44
C THR A 16 -39.00 -25.39 -1.73
N PRO A 17 -39.58 -24.34 -1.12
CA PRO A 17 -39.02 -22.99 -1.23
C PRO A 17 -37.54 -22.90 -0.79
N ALA A 18 -37.14 -23.73 0.20
CA ALA A 18 -35.74 -23.78 0.63
C ALA A 18 -34.82 -24.38 -0.45
N ASN A 19 -35.24 -25.46 -1.11
CA ASN A 19 -34.49 -26.08 -2.20
C ASN A 19 -34.30 -25.13 -3.39
N ASP A 20 -35.38 -24.41 -3.76
CA ASP A 20 -35.33 -23.39 -4.83
C ASP A 20 -34.40 -22.23 -4.45
N ALA A 21 -34.48 -21.78 -3.20
CA ALA A 21 -33.61 -20.70 -2.70
C ALA A 21 -32.12 -21.11 -2.65
N VAL A 22 -31.77 -22.35 -2.34
CA VAL A 22 -30.39 -22.85 -2.41
C VAL A 22 -29.82 -22.75 -3.83
N ILE A 23 -30.62 -23.13 -4.85
CA ILE A 23 -30.19 -23.01 -6.25
C ILE A 23 -30.01 -21.54 -6.62
N ARG A 24 -30.96 -20.67 -6.25
CA ARG A 24 -30.86 -19.23 -6.54
C ARG A 24 -29.70 -18.57 -5.81
N ARG A 25 -29.42 -18.95 -4.57
CA ARG A 25 -28.28 -18.44 -3.80
C ARG A 25 -26.92 -18.81 -4.43
N ALA A 26 -26.85 -19.94 -5.11
CA ALA A 26 -25.66 -20.32 -5.87
C ALA A 26 -25.45 -19.47 -7.15
N ILE A 27 -26.50 -18.76 -7.58
CA ILE A 27 -26.49 -17.95 -8.82
C ILE A 27 -26.44 -16.45 -8.50
N PHE A 28 -27.12 -16.01 -7.41
CA PHE A 28 -27.27 -14.61 -7.06
C PHE A 28 -26.74 -14.36 -5.64
N ASP A 29 -25.96 -13.32 -5.48
CA ASP A 29 -25.66 -12.74 -4.16
C ASP A 29 -26.87 -11.94 -3.64
N ASP A 30 -26.82 -11.55 -2.35
CA ASP A 30 -27.78 -10.62 -1.80
C ASP A 30 -27.67 -9.27 -2.54
N GLY A 31 -28.79 -8.76 -3.05
CA GLY A 31 -28.76 -7.52 -3.81
C GLY A 31 -30.10 -7.13 -4.42
N ILE A 32 -30.11 -6.03 -5.13
CA ILE A 32 -31.27 -5.51 -5.85
C ILE A 32 -31.34 -6.18 -7.22
N LEU A 33 -32.49 -6.77 -7.57
CA LEU A 33 -32.76 -7.32 -8.90
C LEU A 33 -33.24 -6.22 -9.87
N THR A 34 -34.12 -5.32 -9.39
CA THR A 34 -34.65 -4.21 -10.19
C THR A 34 -35.29 -3.17 -9.28
N GLY A 35 -35.29 -1.91 -9.67
CA GLY A 35 -35.84 -0.80 -8.87
C GLY A 35 -35.17 -0.63 -7.53
N CYS A 36 -35.94 -0.40 -6.48
CA CYS A 36 -35.44 -0.15 -5.12
C CYS A 36 -34.48 1.05 -5.05
N ASP A 37 -34.72 2.06 -5.88
CA ASP A 37 -33.93 3.29 -5.87
C ASP A 37 -34.13 4.04 -4.57
N LEU A 38 -33.02 4.46 -3.97
CA LEU A 38 -32.99 5.17 -2.70
C LEU A 38 -32.85 6.68 -2.91
N SER A 39 -33.66 7.43 -2.19
CA SER A 39 -33.58 8.90 -2.11
C SER A 39 -33.89 9.36 -0.71
N TYR A 40 -33.61 10.63 -0.40
CA TYR A 40 -33.95 11.19 0.90
C TYR A 40 -34.39 12.66 0.77
N SER A 41 -35.21 13.11 1.71
CA SER A 41 -35.60 14.51 1.87
C SER A 41 -35.77 14.82 3.34
N GLY A 42 -34.95 15.72 3.89
CA GLY A 42 -34.91 16.01 5.33
C GLY A 42 -34.63 14.72 6.13
N SER A 43 -35.53 14.34 7.01
CA SER A 43 -35.43 13.11 7.83
C SER A 43 -36.17 11.91 7.20
N THR A 44 -36.58 11.98 5.95
CA THR A 44 -37.31 10.89 5.30
C THR A 44 -36.41 10.19 4.31
N LEU A 45 -36.18 8.88 4.51
CA LEU A 45 -35.59 7.97 3.56
C LEU A 45 -36.69 7.33 2.72
N THR A 46 -36.52 7.28 1.41
CA THR A 46 -37.48 6.69 0.47
C THR A 46 -36.82 5.62 -0.37
N MET A 47 -37.50 4.48 -0.56
CA MET A 47 -37.12 3.45 -1.53
C MET A 47 -38.29 3.22 -2.50
N THR A 48 -37.99 3.23 -3.80
CA THR A 48 -39.01 2.96 -4.84
C THR A 48 -39.40 1.48 -4.87
N ALA A 49 -40.51 1.18 -5.55
CA ALA A 49 -40.89 -0.20 -5.87
C ALA A 49 -39.74 -0.94 -6.58
N GLY A 50 -39.62 -2.25 -6.33
CA GLY A 50 -38.57 -3.05 -6.94
C GLY A 50 -38.56 -4.49 -6.45
N GLN A 51 -37.45 -5.16 -6.68
CA GLN A 51 -37.25 -6.56 -6.28
C GLN A 51 -35.82 -6.75 -5.77
N LEU A 52 -35.70 -7.57 -4.75
CA LEU A 52 -34.41 -7.95 -4.13
C LEU A 52 -34.25 -9.46 -4.15
N MET A 53 -33.00 -9.91 -4.18
CA MET A 53 -32.61 -11.29 -3.88
C MET A 53 -31.86 -11.29 -2.55
N ILE A 54 -32.33 -11.99 -1.56
CA ILE A 54 -31.71 -12.07 -0.25
C ILE A 54 -31.69 -13.53 0.22
N CYS A 55 -30.51 -14.05 0.51
CA CYS A 55 -30.30 -15.46 0.89
C CYS A 55 -30.97 -16.45 -0.10
N GLY A 56 -30.92 -16.13 -1.42
CA GLY A 56 -31.55 -16.91 -2.49
C GLY A 56 -33.07 -16.78 -2.57
N ARG A 57 -33.67 -15.92 -1.73
CA ARG A 57 -35.11 -15.65 -1.74
C ARG A 57 -35.42 -14.35 -2.43
N GLN A 58 -36.34 -14.39 -3.40
CA GLN A 58 -36.82 -13.20 -4.08
C GLN A 58 -37.82 -12.46 -3.18
N ILE A 59 -37.59 -11.17 -2.97
CA ILE A 59 -38.47 -10.27 -2.23
C ILE A 59 -38.98 -9.22 -3.18
N ILE A 60 -40.29 -9.03 -3.22
CA ILE A 60 -40.95 -7.99 -4.02
C ILE A 60 -41.29 -6.84 -3.09
N HIS A 61 -40.84 -5.65 -3.43
CA HIS A 61 -41.23 -4.38 -2.83
C HIS A 61 -42.25 -3.72 -3.78
N PRO A 62 -43.54 -3.85 -3.48
CA PRO A 62 -44.58 -3.60 -4.51
C PRO A 62 -44.83 -2.10 -4.76
N SER A 63 -44.49 -1.24 -3.83
CA SER A 63 -44.72 0.21 -3.92
C SER A 63 -43.64 0.99 -3.21
N SER A 64 -43.51 2.27 -3.54
CA SER A 64 -42.58 3.16 -2.82
C SER A 64 -42.95 3.25 -1.33
N GLN A 65 -41.92 3.20 -0.46
CA GLN A 65 -42.08 3.28 1.00
C GLN A 65 -41.15 4.35 1.56
N ASN A 66 -41.60 4.97 2.64
CA ASN A 66 -40.90 6.02 3.35
C ASN A 66 -40.60 5.57 4.80
N TRP A 67 -39.39 5.85 5.26
CA TRP A 67 -38.98 5.66 6.65
C TRP A 67 -38.61 7.00 7.26
N ALA A 68 -39.14 7.30 8.44
CA ALA A 68 -38.69 8.43 9.23
C ALA A 68 -37.39 8.09 9.97
N VAL A 69 -36.38 8.91 9.79
CA VAL A 69 -35.06 8.76 10.40
C VAL A 69 -34.86 9.94 11.35
N THR A 70 -35.40 9.81 12.57
CA THR A 70 -35.59 10.97 13.48
C THR A 70 -34.88 10.89 14.82
N GLU A 71 -34.27 9.74 15.17
CA GLU A 71 -33.77 9.52 16.53
C GLU A 71 -32.40 10.14 16.86
N ALA A 72 -31.65 10.61 15.85
CA ALA A 72 -30.33 11.17 16.07
C ALA A 72 -30.09 12.47 15.30
N THR A 73 -29.43 13.43 15.94
CA THR A 73 -29.02 14.71 15.32
C THR A 73 -27.65 14.62 14.65
N SER A 74 -26.94 13.54 14.86
CA SER A 74 -25.62 13.24 14.24
C SER A 74 -25.34 11.74 14.31
N GLY A 75 -24.44 11.24 13.47
CA GLY A 75 -24.08 9.84 13.40
C GLY A 75 -24.59 9.17 12.14
N TYR A 76 -25.06 7.93 12.26
CA TYR A 76 -25.48 7.10 11.14
C TYR A 76 -26.78 6.36 11.45
N ALA A 77 -27.57 6.09 10.39
CA ALA A 77 -28.68 5.16 10.46
C ALA A 77 -28.56 4.16 9.31
N ARG A 78 -29.05 2.92 9.52
CA ARG A 78 -29.14 1.94 8.45
C ARG A 78 -30.53 1.34 8.38
N LEU A 79 -31.03 1.14 7.14
CA LEU A 79 -32.24 0.39 6.87
C LEU A 79 -31.86 -1.09 6.78
N VAL A 80 -32.42 -1.92 7.65
CA VAL A 80 -32.20 -3.36 7.68
C VAL A 80 -33.47 -4.10 7.30
N LEU A 81 -33.36 -5.05 6.37
CA LEU A 81 -34.39 -6.04 6.12
C LEU A 81 -34.05 -7.35 6.85
N THR A 82 -35.01 -7.90 7.56
CA THR A 82 -34.91 -9.18 8.26
C THR A 82 -35.87 -10.17 7.61
N ILE A 83 -35.35 -11.30 7.11
CA ILE A 83 -36.17 -12.47 6.77
C ILE A 83 -36.22 -13.35 8.01
N ASP A 84 -37.43 -13.66 8.47
CA ASP A 84 -37.71 -14.52 9.61
C ASP A 84 -38.66 -15.65 9.17
N VAL A 85 -38.11 -16.84 8.94
CA VAL A 85 -38.88 -17.99 8.45
C VAL A 85 -39.69 -18.65 9.55
N THR A 86 -39.59 -18.23 10.81
CA THR A 86 -40.47 -18.69 11.91
C THR A 86 -41.81 -18.00 11.89
N ARG A 87 -41.92 -16.84 11.24
CA ARG A 87 -43.20 -16.14 11.09
C ARG A 87 -44.09 -16.82 10.08
N THR A 88 -45.37 -16.85 10.34
CA THR A 88 -46.34 -17.51 9.48
C THR A 88 -46.94 -16.50 8.50
N SER A 89 -46.70 -16.70 7.21
CA SER A 89 -47.43 -16.00 6.15
C SER A 89 -48.68 -16.79 5.77
N THR A 90 -49.74 -16.09 5.46
CA THR A 90 -50.97 -16.67 4.93
C THR A 90 -51.05 -16.47 3.43
N LYS A 91 -52.13 -16.93 2.79
CA LYS A 91 -52.38 -16.66 1.35
C LYS A 91 -52.52 -15.15 1.05
N ASP A 92 -53.03 -14.39 2.05
CA ASP A 92 -53.42 -12.98 1.87
C ASP A 92 -52.45 -12.02 2.60
N THR A 93 -51.53 -12.52 3.45
CA THR A 93 -50.54 -11.73 4.20
C THR A 93 -49.16 -12.35 4.13
N PHE A 94 -48.17 -11.52 3.91
CA PHE A 94 -46.79 -11.91 3.88
C PHE A 94 -46.02 -11.21 5.02
N ASP A 95 -45.71 -11.95 6.09
CA ASP A 95 -45.17 -11.40 7.34
C ASP A 95 -43.71 -11.85 7.61
N GLN A 96 -43.10 -12.62 6.71
CA GLN A 96 -41.73 -13.15 6.90
C GLN A 96 -40.62 -12.15 6.62
N VAL A 97 -40.91 -10.98 6.08
CA VAL A 97 -39.93 -9.90 5.91
C VAL A 97 -40.36 -8.69 6.72
N VAL A 98 -39.44 -8.20 7.55
CA VAL A 98 -39.63 -6.97 8.34
C VAL A 98 -38.48 -6.01 8.07
N ASP A 99 -38.80 -4.75 8.10
CA ASP A 99 -37.84 -3.66 7.96
C ASP A 99 -37.71 -2.89 9.28
N GLU A 100 -36.52 -2.37 9.54
CA GLU A 100 -36.22 -1.53 10.69
C GLU A 100 -35.12 -0.50 10.38
N ILE A 101 -35.20 0.65 11.03
CA ILE A 101 -34.09 1.61 11.06
C ILE A 101 -33.31 1.39 12.34
N GLN A 102 -32.00 1.18 12.21
CA GLN A 102 -31.04 1.08 13.30
C GLN A 102 -30.14 2.29 13.33
N TYR A 103 -29.67 2.72 14.51
CA TYR A 103 -28.85 3.93 14.70
C TYR A 103 -27.51 3.59 15.34
N ALA A 104 -26.48 4.35 14.97
CA ALA A 104 -25.14 4.30 15.59
C ALA A 104 -24.45 5.66 15.55
N THR A 105 -23.51 5.90 16.46
CA THR A 105 -22.72 7.13 16.51
C THR A 105 -21.67 7.20 15.39
N ASP A 106 -21.22 6.05 14.90
CA ASP A 106 -20.27 5.95 13.78
C ASP A 106 -20.69 4.84 12.81
N ALA A 107 -20.11 4.84 11.62
CA ALA A 107 -20.47 3.92 10.53
C ALA A 107 -20.25 2.43 10.86
N ASN A 108 -19.39 2.11 11.81
CA ASN A 108 -19.05 0.75 12.23
C ASN A 108 -19.64 0.37 13.59
N GLY A 109 -20.32 1.30 14.25
CA GLY A 109 -20.87 1.13 15.60
C GLY A 109 -22.16 0.33 15.68
N PHE A 110 -22.62 -0.27 14.59
CA PHE A 110 -23.83 -1.10 14.57
C PHE A 110 -23.54 -2.51 15.07
N ALA A 111 -24.52 -3.12 15.71
CA ALA A 111 -24.47 -4.55 16.01
C ALA A 111 -24.36 -5.39 14.74
N ASP A 112 -23.69 -6.55 14.85
CA ASP A 112 -23.55 -7.47 13.73
C ASP A 112 -24.91 -7.96 13.24
N LEU A 113 -25.07 -8.08 11.92
CA LEU A 113 -26.27 -8.64 11.31
C LEU A 113 -26.27 -10.16 11.42
N THR A 114 -27.44 -10.74 11.66
CA THR A 114 -27.61 -12.19 11.63
C THR A 114 -27.59 -12.68 10.19
N THR A 115 -26.58 -13.50 9.83
CA THR A 115 -26.40 -14.03 8.46
C THR A 115 -26.43 -15.56 8.41
N ALA A 116 -27.10 -16.22 9.39
CA ALA A 116 -27.29 -17.67 9.38
C ALA A 116 -28.14 -18.11 8.18
N ASP A 117 -27.72 -19.20 7.50
CA ASP A 117 -28.41 -19.69 6.31
C ASP A 117 -29.82 -20.21 6.65
N ILE A 118 -30.83 -19.42 6.30
CA ILE A 118 -32.26 -19.77 6.50
C ILE A 118 -32.78 -20.87 5.55
N ASN A 119 -31.97 -21.31 4.60
CA ASN A 119 -32.28 -22.46 3.73
C ASN A 119 -31.72 -23.78 4.30
N ALA A 120 -30.93 -23.70 5.38
CA ALA A 120 -30.41 -24.85 6.13
C ALA A 120 -30.99 -24.86 7.55
N THR A 121 -30.25 -24.39 8.55
CA THR A 121 -30.64 -24.46 9.97
C THR A 121 -30.95 -23.10 10.58
N GLY A 122 -30.62 -22.00 9.87
CA GLY A 122 -30.93 -20.65 10.31
C GLY A 122 -32.44 -20.36 10.28
N THR A 123 -32.87 -19.46 11.13
CA THR A 123 -34.27 -19.02 11.18
C THR A 123 -34.45 -17.56 10.82
N ARG A 124 -33.35 -16.78 10.92
CA ARG A 124 -33.34 -15.34 10.62
C ARG A 124 -32.12 -14.98 9.77
N TYR A 125 -32.35 -14.10 8.81
CA TYR A 125 -31.28 -13.52 7.97
C TYR A 125 -31.49 -12.02 7.81
N GLN A 126 -30.45 -11.23 8.01
CA GLN A 126 -30.51 -9.78 7.95
C GLN A 126 -29.57 -9.23 6.88
N VAL A 127 -30.02 -8.21 6.19
CA VAL A 127 -29.20 -7.44 5.25
C VAL A 127 -29.43 -5.93 5.45
N ALA A 128 -28.35 -5.15 5.41
CA ALA A 128 -28.47 -3.70 5.37
C ALA A 128 -28.74 -3.26 3.91
N VAL A 129 -29.89 -2.61 3.70
CA VAL A 129 -30.26 -2.06 2.38
C VAL A 129 -29.47 -0.80 2.08
N CYS A 130 -29.29 0.06 3.09
CA CYS A 130 -28.44 1.24 3.00
C CYS A 130 -27.93 1.70 4.36
N LEU A 131 -26.88 2.50 4.31
CA LEU A 131 -26.37 3.31 5.41
C LEU A 131 -26.49 4.78 5.04
N VAL A 132 -27.04 5.59 5.92
CA VAL A 132 -27.15 7.03 5.75
C VAL A 132 -26.40 7.79 6.83
N SER A 133 -25.82 8.94 6.48
CA SER A 133 -25.20 9.87 7.40
C SER A 133 -26.24 10.84 7.92
N LEU A 134 -26.15 11.21 9.20
CA LEU A 134 -27.08 12.10 9.89
C LEU A 134 -26.41 13.40 10.33
N GLY A 135 -27.17 14.48 10.30
CA GLY A 135 -26.78 15.79 10.76
C GLY A 135 -27.96 16.52 11.42
N PRO A 136 -27.78 17.78 11.87
CA PRO A 136 -28.81 18.54 12.61
C PRO A 136 -30.14 18.72 11.86
N GLY A 137 -30.16 18.59 10.55
CA GLY A 137 -31.36 18.72 9.70
C GLY A 137 -31.93 17.41 9.18
N GLY A 138 -31.44 16.26 9.64
CA GLY A 138 -31.84 14.93 9.19
C GLY A 138 -30.74 14.21 8.41
N ILE A 139 -31.11 13.51 7.33
CA ILE A 139 -30.17 12.75 6.49
C ILE A 139 -29.32 13.73 5.67
N THR A 140 -28.00 13.58 5.73
CA THR A 140 -27.04 14.40 4.97
C THR A 140 -26.48 13.67 3.75
N GLY A 141 -26.63 12.35 3.68
CA GLY A 141 -26.19 11.57 2.53
C GLY A 141 -26.47 10.09 2.68
N ILE A 142 -26.47 9.37 1.57
CA ILE A 142 -26.44 7.90 1.52
C ILE A 142 -24.98 7.48 1.45
N ALA A 143 -24.45 6.96 2.57
CA ALA A 143 -23.04 6.57 2.71
C ALA A 143 -22.74 5.23 1.99
N SER A 144 -23.69 4.28 2.01
CA SER A 144 -23.64 3.05 1.22
C SER A 144 -25.05 2.52 0.95
N LYS A 145 -25.19 1.69 -0.07
CA LYS A 145 -26.44 1.00 -0.42
C LYS A 145 -26.16 -0.41 -0.89
N LEU A 146 -27.17 -1.26 -0.80
CA LEU A 146 -27.15 -2.60 -1.38
C LEU A 146 -27.02 -2.50 -2.90
N ASP A 147 -26.06 -3.22 -3.46
CA ASP A 147 -25.80 -3.22 -4.89
C ASP A 147 -26.87 -4.00 -5.68
N MET A 148 -26.94 -3.74 -6.99
CA MET A 148 -27.69 -4.60 -7.87
C MET A 148 -27.10 -6.00 -7.85
N THR A 149 -27.91 -7.02 -7.54
CA THR A 149 -27.50 -8.40 -7.75
C THR A 149 -27.49 -8.69 -9.24
N GLU A 150 -26.43 -9.24 -9.71
CA GLU A 150 -26.31 -9.64 -11.11
C GLU A 150 -26.36 -11.16 -11.19
N GLY A 151 -27.31 -11.66 -11.97
CA GLY A 151 -27.37 -13.08 -12.27
C GLY A 151 -26.15 -13.50 -13.10
N GLY A 152 -25.38 -14.38 -12.57
CA GLY A 152 -24.23 -14.98 -13.24
C GLY A 152 -23.38 -15.67 -12.22
N GLY A 153 -23.43 -16.98 -12.12
CA GLY A 153 -22.69 -17.92 -11.30
C GLY A 153 -21.73 -17.37 -10.22
N ALA A 154 -21.29 -18.16 -9.32
CA ALA A 154 -20.34 -17.73 -8.29
C ALA A 154 -19.25 -16.84 -8.93
N GLY A 155 -19.34 -15.52 -8.68
CA GLY A 155 -18.42 -14.58 -9.31
C GLY A 155 -16.99 -14.82 -8.84
N GLY A 156 -16.02 -14.42 -9.66
CA GLY A 156 -14.61 -14.56 -9.33
C GLY A 156 -14.26 -13.89 -8.00
N VAL A 157 -13.26 -14.42 -7.32
CA VAL A 157 -12.72 -13.86 -6.09
C VAL A 157 -11.38 -13.22 -6.39
N LEU A 158 -11.21 -11.94 -6.04
CA LEU A 158 -9.95 -11.22 -6.16
C LEU A 158 -9.41 -10.93 -4.76
N THR A 159 -8.22 -11.44 -4.50
CA THR A 159 -7.44 -11.12 -3.30
C THR A 159 -6.35 -10.14 -3.68
N VAL A 160 -6.33 -8.99 -3.05
CA VAL A 160 -5.33 -7.95 -3.28
C VAL A 160 -4.48 -7.82 -2.02
N THR A 161 -3.16 -7.94 -2.19
CA THR A 161 -2.20 -7.73 -1.10
C THR A 161 -1.58 -6.34 -1.25
N VAL A 162 -1.74 -5.53 -0.24
CA VAL A 162 -1.27 -4.14 -0.15
C VAL A 162 -0.74 -3.86 1.26
N ILE A 163 -0.46 -2.60 1.59
CA ILE A 163 -0.10 -2.22 2.96
C ILE A 163 -1.34 -2.33 3.86
N PRO A 164 -1.20 -2.82 5.11
CA PRO A 164 -2.30 -2.85 6.07
C PRO A 164 -3.03 -1.51 6.20
N GLY A 165 -4.36 -1.54 6.10
CA GLY A 165 -5.21 -0.34 6.19
C GLY A 165 -5.38 0.47 4.90
N GLU A 166 -4.65 0.18 3.81
CA GLU A 166 -4.87 0.85 2.53
C GLU A 166 -6.27 0.57 1.96
N LEU A 167 -6.85 1.61 1.36
CA LEU A 167 -8.10 1.50 0.63
C LEU A 167 -7.83 1.00 -0.79
N VAL A 168 -8.29 -0.20 -1.08
CA VAL A 168 -8.22 -0.81 -2.42
C VAL A 168 -9.53 -0.59 -3.12
N THR A 169 -9.48 -0.02 -4.32
CA THR A 169 -10.65 0.13 -5.20
C THR A 169 -10.50 -0.79 -6.40
N VAL A 170 -11.56 -1.57 -6.69
CA VAL A 170 -11.66 -2.36 -7.92
C VAL A 170 -12.79 -1.80 -8.77
N SER A 171 -12.56 -1.66 -10.08
CA SER A 171 -13.56 -1.07 -10.99
C SER A 171 -13.62 -1.82 -12.32
N HIS A 172 -14.84 -1.89 -12.88
CA HIS A 172 -15.14 -2.45 -14.20
C HIS A 172 -16.32 -1.67 -14.82
N GLY A 173 -16.07 -0.90 -15.88
CA GLY A 173 -17.05 0.04 -16.40
C GLY A 173 -17.45 1.08 -15.34
N ASP A 174 -18.74 1.29 -15.16
CA ASP A 174 -19.29 2.24 -14.18
C ASP A 174 -19.38 1.69 -12.75
N LYS A 175 -18.94 0.44 -12.54
CA LYS A 175 -18.98 -0.23 -11.23
C LYS A 175 -17.64 -0.17 -10.52
N SER A 176 -17.70 0.13 -9.23
CA SER A 176 -16.52 0.09 -8.37
C SER A 176 -16.89 -0.41 -6.97
N GLN A 177 -15.94 -1.10 -6.33
CA GLN A 177 -15.99 -1.50 -4.93
C GLN A 177 -14.71 -1.03 -4.26
N THR A 178 -14.82 -0.50 -3.05
CA THR A 178 -13.65 -0.08 -2.25
C THR A 178 -13.66 -0.79 -0.91
N LYS A 179 -12.53 -1.37 -0.51
CA LYS A 179 -12.34 -2.03 0.79
C LYS A 179 -11.00 -1.66 1.40
N ALA A 180 -10.98 -1.50 2.71
CA ALA A 180 -9.73 -1.39 3.45
C ALA A 180 -9.07 -2.77 3.56
N ALA A 181 -7.75 -2.82 3.37
CA ALA A 181 -6.97 -4.01 3.66
C ALA A 181 -6.93 -4.27 5.18
N ASN A 182 -7.02 -5.54 5.56
CA ASN A 182 -6.97 -5.96 6.95
C ASN A 182 -5.55 -5.79 7.56
N ALA A 183 -5.36 -6.18 8.82
CA ALA A 183 -4.09 -6.09 9.52
C ALA A 183 -2.94 -6.90 8.86
N SER A 184 -3.26 -7.86 7.98
CA SER A 184 -2.29 -8.61 7.18
C SER A 184 -2.08 -8.00 5.77
N GLY A 185 -2.63 -6.82 5.51
CA GLY A 185 -2.53 -6.15 4.21
C GLY A 185 -3.38 -6.79 3.11
N VAL A 186 -4.45 -7.52 3.45
CA VAL A 186 -5.26 -8.25 2.49
C VAL A 186 -6.65 -7.64 2.36
N ALA A 187 -7.06 -7.32 1.12
CA ALA A 187 -8.42 -6.96 0.75
C ALA A 187 -9.00 -8.04 -0.19
N VAL A 188 -10.19 -8.56 0.13
CA VAL A 188 -10.84 -9.61 -0.65
C VAL A 188 -12.13 -9.10 -1.25
N PHE A 189 -12.24 -9.18 -2.56
CA PHE A 189 -13.43 -8.85 -3.35
C PHE A 189 -14.04 -10.14 -3.89
N LYS A 190 -15.33 -10.32 -3.70
CA LYS A 190 -16.08 -11.51 -4.13
C LYS A 190 -17.18 -11.10 -5.11
N GLY A 191 -17.69 -12.05 -5.87
CA GLY A 191 -18.78 -11.82 -6.80
C GLY A 191 -18.39 -10.97 -8.02
N LEU A 192 -17.10 -10.91 -8.35
CA LEU A 192 -16.64 -10.13 -9.49
C LEU A 192 -16.99 -10.83 -10.80
N LYS A 193 -17.64 -10.14 -11.72
CA LYS A 193 -17.91 -10.64 -13.08
C LYS A 193 -16.62 -11.00 -13.82
N ALA A 194 -16.73 -11.93 -14.76
CA ALA A 194 -15.65 -12.18 -15.71
C ALA A 194 -15.36 -10.92 -16.53
N GLY A 195 -14.09 -10.62 -16.72
CA GLY A 195 -13.65 -9.46 -17.51
C GLY A 195 -12.42 -8.78 -16.95
N ALA A 196 -12.06 -7.67 -17.56
CA ALA A 196 -10.91 -6.86 -17.15
C ALA A 196 -11.34 -5.88 -16.05
N TRP A 197 -10.76 -6.02 -14.88
CA TRP A 197 -10.95 -5.12 -13.74
C TRP A 197 -9.71 -4.27 -13.50
N THR A 198 -9.91 -3.02 -13.18
CA THR A 198 -8.83 -2.15 -12.70
C THR A 198 -8.81 -2.22 -11.18
N VAL A 199 -7.65 -2.57 -10.63
CA VAL A 199 -7.38 -2.59 -9.18
C VAL A 199 -6.49 -1.41 -8.88
N ALA A 200 -6.89 -0.53 -7.98
CA ALA A 200 -6.16 0.69 -7.66
C ALA A 200 -6.08 0.93 -6.16
N VAL A 201 -4.97 1.50 -5.75
CA VAL A 201 -4.78 2.16 -4.44
C VAL A 201 -4.27 3.57 -4.67
N THR A 202 -4.59 4.48 -3.76
CA THR A 202 -4.10 5.86 -3.83
C THR A 202 -3.01 6.05 -2.79
N ARG A 203 -1.77 6.28 -3.24
CA ARG A 203 -0.61 6.56 -2.40
C ARG A 203 -0.11 7.97 -2.67
N ASN A 204 0.12 8.75 -1.62
CA ASN A 204 0.58 10.14 -1.74
C ASN A 204 -0.27 10.99 -2.70
N GLY A 205 -1.59 10.72 -2.76
CA GLY A 205 -2.54 11.42 -3.63
C GLY A 205 -2.49 11.02 -5.10
N LYS A 206 -1.73 9.97 -5.46
CA LYS A 206 -1.68 9.41 -6.82
C LYS A 206 -2.15 7.96 -6.84
N PRO A 207 -2.99 7.56 -7.79
CA PRO A 207 -3.42 6.19 -7.93
C PRO A 207 -2.29 5.33 -8.52
N THR A 208 -2.04 4.19 -7.89
CA THR A 208 -1.30 3.09 -8.49
C THR A 208 -2.32 2.04 -8.91
N ALA A 209 -2.39 1.74 -10.20
CA ALA A 209 -3.41 0.87 -10.75
C ALA A 209 -2.83 -0.29 -11.56
N LYS A 210 -3.49 -1.44 -11.51
CA LYS A 210 -3.17 -2.64 -12.28
C LYS A 210 -4.44 -3.25 -12.85
N THR A 211 -4.41 -3.67 -14.11
CA THR A 211 -5.51 -4.43 -14.71
C THR A 211 -5.35 -5.91 -14.42
N VAL A 212 -6.42 -6.56 -14.01
CA VAL A 212 -6.51 -8.01 -13.78
C VAL A 212 -7.70 -8.59 -14.54
N ILE A 213 -7.55 -9.77 -15.08
CA ILE A 213 -8.65 -10.49 -15.72
C ILE A 213 -9.29 -11.40 -14.68
N ILE A 214 -10.55 -11.17 -14.39
CA ILE A 214 -11.36 -12.02 -13.52
C ILE A 214 -12.06 -13.07 -14.38
N VAL A 215 -11.95 -14.31 -13.95
CA VAL A 215 -12.70 -15.44 -14.50
C VAL A 215 -13.63 -15.93 -13.40
N THR A 216 -14.89 -16.17 -13.73
CA THR A 216 -15.87 -16.72 -12.78
C THR A 216 -15.40 -18.04 -12.20
N ASP A 217 -15.72 -18.29 -10.94
CA ASP A 217 -15.35 -19.49 -10.19
C ASP A 217 -13.85 -19.68 -9.91
N TYR A 218 -13.04 -18.66 -10.18
CA TYR A 218 -11.62 -18.67 -9.88
C TYR A 218 -11.23 -17.60 -8.88
N SER A 219 -10.31 -17.93 -7.98
CA SER A 219 -9.65 -16.96 -7.11
C SER A 219 -8.40 -16.42 -7.82
N VAL A 220 -8.32 -15.11 -7.93
CA VAL A 220 -7.14 -14.39 -8.42
C VAL A 220 -6.49 -13.69 -7.24
N SER A 221 -5.18 -13.83 -7.10
CA SER A 221 -4.40 -13.10 -6.08
C SER A 221 -3.36 -12.24 -6.77
N ILE A 222 -3.35 -10.96 -6.47
CA ILE A 222 -2.35 -10.03 -7.01
C ILE A 222 -1.68 -9.25 -5.88
N PRO A 223 -0.35 -9.16 -5.86
CA PRO A 223 0.33 -8.15 -5.08
C PRO A 223 0.25 -6.82 -5.83
N LEU A 224 -0.09 -5.76 -5.12
CA LEU A 224 0.07 -4.41 -5.63
C LEU A 224 1.33 -3.83 -4.98
N ASN A 225 2.45 -3.96 -5.71
CA ASN A 225 3.76 -3.60 -5.20
C ASN A 225 3.88 -2.09 -4.93
N THR A 226 4.63 -1.74 -3.89
CA THR A 226 5.06 -0.37 -3.61
C THR A 226 6.45 -0.09 -4.19
N ILE A 227 7.20 -1.15 -4.54
CA ILE A 227 8.53 -1.05 -5.12
C ILE A 227 8.39 -0.88 -6.62
N PRO A 228 9.03 0.11 -7.25
CA PRO A 228 8.98 0.28 -8.69
C PRO A 228 9.61 -0.91 -9.41
N GLU A 229 9.08 -1.24 -10.59
CA GLU A 229 9.69 -2.22 -11.48
C GLU A 229 10.69 -1.50 -12.38
N PHE A 230 11.87 -2.06 -12.53
CA PHE A 230 12.93 -1.46 -13.31
C PHE A 230 13.93 -2.48 -13.84
N THR A 231 14.72 -2.08 -14.81
CA THR A 231 15.94 -2.76 -15.23
C THR A 231 17.15 -1.94 -14.81
N TYR A 232 18.20 -2.62 -14.37
CA TYR A 232 19.48 -2.00 -14.06
C TYR A 232 20.64 -2.83 -14.60
N THR A 233 21.63 -2.19 -15.22
CA THR A 233 22.76 -2.90 -15.84
C THR A 233 23.92 -3.16 -14.89
N GLY A 234 23.92 -2.54 -13.70
CA GLY A 234 24.89 -2.77 -12.63
C GLY A 234 24.34 -3.61 -11.49
N ASP A 235 25.12 -3.75 -10.42
CA ASP A 235 24.70 -4.45 -9.22
C ASP A 235 23.91 -3.50 -8.30
N TYR A 236 22.87 -4.03 -7.67
CA TYR A 236 22.03 -3.30 -6.72
C TYR A 236 21.42 -4.24 -5.68
N GLU A 237 20.90 -3.67 -4.62
CA GLU A 237 20.08 -4.34 -3.62
C GLU A 237 18.85 -3.51 -3.27
N ILE A 238 17.75 -4.17 -2.92
CA ILE A 238 16.55 -3.51 -2.42
C ILE A 238 16.40 -3.88 -0.95
N VAL A 239 16.38 -2.85 -0.10
CA VAL A 239 16.36 -3.02 1.36
C VAL A 239 15.31 -2.10 2.00
N ASN A 240 14.93 -2.40 3.25
CA ASN A 240 14.10 -1.54 4.09
C ASN A 240 14.95 -0.46 4.79
N ASP A 241 14.33 0.34 5.67
CA ASP A 241 15.06 1.37 6.45
C ASP A 241 16.07 0.80 7.42
N SER A 242 15.94 -0.45 7.83
CA SER A 242 16.91 -1.17 8.69
C SER A 242 18.04 -1.84 7.89
N ASP A 243 18.13 -1.59 6.56
CA ASP A 243 19.07 -2.22 5.63
C ASP A 243 18.88 -3.75 5.48
N GLU A 244 17.68 -4.28 5.77
CA GLU A 244 17.33 -5.68 5.56
C GLU A 244 16.76 -5.89 4.15
N PRO A 245 17.11 -6.98 3.44
CA PRO A 245 16.58 -7.27 2.13
C PRO A 245 15.04 -7.34 2.12
N ILE A 246 14.41 -6.73 1.13
CA ILE A 246 12.97 -6.75 0.96
C ILE A 246 12.61 -7.77 -0.12
N THR A 247 11.73 -8.72 0.25
CA THR A 247 11.17 -9.72 -0.67
C THR A 247 9.68 -9.49 -0.93
N VAL A 248 9.05 -8.59 -0.17
CA VAL A 248 7.63 -8.25 -0.27
C VAL A 248 7.44 -6.73 -0.33
N SER A 249 6.31 -6.30 -0.88
CA SER A 249 5.97 -4.89 -1.00
C SER A 249 5.92 -4.18 0.35
N GLN A 250 6.68 -3.09 0.50
CA GLN A 250 6.75 -2.25 1.69
C GLN A 250 6.90 -0.79 1.29
N ASP A 251 6.37 0.14 2.08
CA ASP A 251 6.48 1.59 1.80
C ASP A 251 7.86 2.19 2.07
N ASN A 252 8.68 1.48 2.84
CA ASN A 252 9.99 1.94 3.28
C ASN A 252 11.16 1.30 2.51
N TRP A 253 10.98 1.07 1.22
CA TRP A 253 12.03 0.53 0.36
C TRP A 253 13.11 1.54 0.03
N LYS A 254 14.34 1.03 -0.13
CA LYS A 254 15.51 1.73 -0.67
C LYS A 254 16.15 0.86 -1.75
N ILE A 255 16.53 1.44 -2.88
CA ILE A 255 17.40 0.82 -3.89
C ILE A 255 18.81 1.36 -3.66
N ARG A 256 19.73 0.48 -3.33
CA ARG A 256 21.15 0.80 -3.17
C ARG A 256 21.89 0.33 -4.39
N PHE A 257 22.45 1.26 -5.16
CA PHE A 257 23.25 0.95 -6.34
C PHE A 257 24.70 0.72 -5.91
N LEU A 258 25.24 -0.46 -6.19
CA LEU A 258 26.55 -0.92 -5.72
C LEU A 258 27.63 -0.70 -6.78
N THR A 259 27.28 -0.78 -8.07
CA THR A 259 28.16 -0.49 -9.21
C THR A 259 27.49 0.48 -10.17
N SER A 260 28.25 1.12 -11.03
CA SER A 260 27.71 2.03 -12.06
C SER A 260 26.89 1.26 -13.08
N GLY A 261 25.84 1.92 -13.59
CA GLY A 261 24.95 1.30 -14.58
C GLY A 261 23.90 2.27 -15.10
N THR A 262 23.01 1.74 -15.93
CA THR A 262 21.83 2.45 -16.44
C THR A 262 20.57 1.86 -15.83
N LEU A 263 19.75 2.73 -15.23
CA LEU A 263 18.46 2.40 -14.63
C LEU A 263 17.34 2.84 -15.58
N THR A 264 16.38 1.96 -15.84
CA THR A 264 15.16 2.30 -16.58
C THR A 264 13.94 1.75 -15.84
N PHE A 265 13.04 2.64 -15.42
CA PHE A 265 11.79 2.22 -14.78
C PHE A 265 10.81 1.69 -15.82
N THR A 266 10.20 0.54 -15.54
CA THR A 266 9.14 -0.06 -16.35
C THR A 266 7.76 0.15 -15.73
N ASN A 267 7.72 0.31 -14.38
CA ASN A 267 6.51 0.67 -13.64
C ASN A 267 6.92 1.46 -12.38
N LEU A 268 6.20 2.52 -12.04
CA LEU A 268 6.57 3.38 -10.92
C LEU A 268 6.05 2.89 -9.57
N ASN A 269 5.01 2.08 -9.51
CA ASN A 269 4.50 1.35 -8.32
C ASN A 269 4.75 2.08 -6.97
N GLY A 270 4.10 3.22 -6.73
CA GLY A 270 4.29 3.96 -5.47
C GLY A 270 5.46 4.95 -5.47
N ALA A 271 6.21 5.06 -6.57
CA ALA A 271 7.18 6.12 -6.81
C ALA A 271 6.63 7.23 -7.74
N GLU A 272 5.32 7.26 -8.01
CA GLU A 272 4.64 8.29 -8.84
C GLU A 272 4.79 9.70 -8.26
N GLY A 273 5.01 9.80 -6.94
CA GLY A 273 5.35 11.04 -6.24
C GLY A 273 6.78 11.52 -6.44
N GLY A 274 7.59 10.74 -7.17
CA GLY A 274 9.04 10.95 -7.30
C GLY A 274 9.83 10.12 -6.27
N ILE A 275 11.14 10.29 -6.31
CA ILE A 275 12.09 9.60 -5.42
C ILE A 275 12.96 10.61 -4.67
N ASP A 276 13.40 10.24 -3.47
CA ASP A 276 14.51 10.90 -2.80
C ASP A 276 15.81 10.17 -3.17
N VAL A 277 16.88 10.93 -3.43
CA VAL A 277 18.18 10.40 -3.83
C VAL A 277 19.25 10.86 -2.85
N PHE A 278 20.05 9.93 -2.35
CA PHE A 278 21.23 10.20 -1.53
C PHE A 278 22.48 9.70 -2.24
N LEU A 279 23.46 10.55 -2.36
CA LEU A 279 24.71 10.28 -3.05
C LEU A 279 25.90 10.49 -2.11
N VAL A 280 26.87 9.61 -2.22
CA VAL A 280 28.17 9.74 -1.56
C VAL A 280 29.27 9.55 -2.60
N GLY A 281 30.15 10.52 -2.74
CA GLY A 281 31.33 10.41 -3.59
C GLY A 281 32.38 9.45 -3.04
N GLY A 282 33.32 9.03 -3.86
CA GLY A 282 34.44 8.18 -3.44
C GLY A 282 35.33 8.85 -2.39
N GLY A 283 35.76 8.11 -1.40
CA GLY A 283 36.74 8.57 -0.41
C GLY A 283 38.12 8.77 -1.03
N GLY A 284 38.86 9.73 -0.50
CA GLY A 284 40.21 10.03 -0.96
C GLY A 284 41.22 8.93 -0.61
N ASN A 285 42.22 8.78 -1.41
CA ASN A 285 43.36 7.90 -1.08
C ASN A 285 44.20 8.53 0.01
N GLY A 286 44.55 7.76 1.02
CA GLY A 286 45.60 8.10 1.94
C GLY A 286 46.98 8.05 1.25
N GLU A 287 47.94 8.78 1.79
CA GLU A 287 49.30 8.78 1.29
C GLU A 287 50.03 7.47 1.65
N THR A 288 50.99 7.06 0.84
CA THR A 288 51.75 5.81 1.02
C THR A 288 53.18 6.05 1.51
N ILE A 289 53.49 7.25 1.97
CA ILE A 289 54.81 7.66 2.47
C ILE A 289 54.85 7.67 4.01
N ARG A 290 56.05 7.72 4.58
CA ARG A 290 56.21 7.86 6.04
C ARG A 290 55.53 9.15 6.53
N GLY A 291 54.78 9.04 7.63
CA GLY A 291 53.99 10.15 8.14
C GLY A 291 52.84 10.54 7.27
N ALA A 292 52.27 9.56 6.55
CA ALA A 292 51.22 9.75 5.55
C ALA A 292 49.89 10.25 6.18
N ARG A 293 49.23 11.11 5.49
CA ARG A 293 47.88 11.57 5.84
C ARG A 293 46.81 10.56 5.40
N GLY A 294 45.79 10.36 6.22
CA GLY A 294 44.63 9.54 5.88
C GLY A 294 43.81 10.19 4.77
N GLY A 295 43.12 9.37 3.98
CA GLY A 295 42.18 9.86 2.96
C GLY A 295 40.94 10.52 3.56
N GLY A 296 40.46 11.57 2.98
CA GLY A 296 39.17 12.20 3.34
C GLY A 296 37.97 11.37 2.91
N GLY A 297 36.84 11.49 3.57
CA GLY A 297 35.58 10.90 3.15
C GLY A 297 35.01 11.68 1.95
N GLY A 298 34.31 11.00 1.03
CA GLY A 298 33.62 11.65 -0.08
C GLY A 298 32.56 12.65 0.39
N TYR A 299 32.22 13.61 -0.44
CA TYR A 299 31.10 14.53 -0.17
C TYR A 299 29.78 13.79 -0.28
N THR A 300 28.74 14.31 0.38
CA THR A 300 27.39 13.77 0.29
C THR A 300 26.42 14.77 -0.29
N LYS A 301 25.37 14.27 -0.90
CA LYS A 301 24.28 15.08 -1.44
C LYS A 301 22.95 14.36 -1.28
N THR A 302 21.96 15.04 -0.71
CA THR A 302 20.55 14.60 -0.71
C THR A 302 19.75 15.49 -1.65
N VAL A 303 18.92 14.88 -2.50
CA VAL A 303 17.92 15.56 -3.32
C VAL A 303 16.58 14.88 -3.07
N LYS A 304 15.55 15.67 -2.76
CA LYS A 304 14.22 15.16 -2.46
C LYS A 304 13.25 15.41 -3.60
N GLY A 305 12.32 14.48 -3.80
CA GLY A 305 11.21 14.63 -4.75
C GLY A 305 11.65 14.69 -6.21
N VAL A 306 12.69 13.97 -6.59
CA VAL A 306 13.15 13.90 -7.99
C VAL A 306 12.08 13.23 -8.84
N SER A 307 11.61 13.93 -9.87
CA SER A 307 10.66 13.36 -10.82
C SER A 307 11.32 12.29 -11.68
N ILE A 308 10.67 11.16 -11.84
CA ILE A 308 11.10 10.04 -12.67
C ILE A 308 10.00 9.67 -13.66
N ALA A 309 10.38 9.06 -14.79
CA ALA A 309 9.46 8.64 -15.83
C ALA A 309 9.76 7.20 -16.29
N ILE A 310 8.73 6.50 -16.72
CA ILE A 310 8.82 5.16 -17.34
C ILE A 310 9.58 5.27 -18.66
N ALA A 311 10.30 4.21 -19.00
CA ALA A 311 11.08 4.06 -20.24
C ALA A 311 12.15 5.15 -20.47
N THR A 312 12.49 5.93 -19.44
CA THR A 312 13.57 6.92 -19.49
C THR A 312 14.83 6.33 -18.88
N PRO A 313 15.96 6.27 -19.59
CA PRO A 313 17.22 5.78 -19.05
C PRO A 313 17.88 6.83 -18.13
N TYR A 314 18.23 6.42 -16.92
CA TYR A 314 18.98 7.23 -15.96
C TYR A 314 20.37 6.63 -15.74
N THR A 315 21.41 7.37 -16.08
CA THR A 315 22.78 6.94 -15.78
C THR A 315 23.05 7.11 -14.29
N VAL A 316 23.49 6.03 -13.64
CA VAL A 316 23.97 6.03 -12.26
C VAL A 316 25.47 5.77 -12.29
N THR A 317 26.24 6.70 -11.75
CA THR A 317 27.71 6.57 -11.62
C THR A 317 28.08 6.43 -10.16
N ILE A 318 28.77 5.37 -9.80
CA ILE A 318 29.36 5.18 -8.49
C ILE A 318 30.83 5.59 -8.56
N GLY A 319 31.21 6.65 -7.84
CA GLY A 319 32.58 7.14 -7.83
C GLY A 319 33.52 6.11 -7.21
N ALA A 320 34.55 5.71 -7.95
CA ALA A 320 35.70 5.02 -7.37
C ALA A 320 36.40 5.92 -6.35
N SER A 321 37.50 5.46 -5.73
CA SER A 321 38.28 6.31 -4.85
C SER A 321 38.57 7.69 -5.48
N SER A 322 38.30 8.75 -4.76
CA SER A 322 38.34 10.16 -5.19
C SER A 322 37.37 10.52 -6.36
N GLY A 323 36.55 9.58 -6.78
CA GLY A 323 35.62 9.77 -7.90
C GLY A 323 34.29 10.38 -7.48
N THR A 324 33.63 11.06 -8.41
CA THR A 324 32.29 11.64 -8.23
C THR A 324 31.23 10.57 -8.43
N SER A 325 30.26 10.48 -7.52
CA SER A 325 29.01 9.72 -7.73
C SER A 325 27.95 10.65 -8.30
N SER A 326 27.17 10.18 -9.28
CA SER A 326 26.10 10.96 -9.89
C SER A 326 24.90 10.10 -10.27
N ALA A 327 23.70 10.65 -10.16
CA ALA A 327 22.46 10.05 -10.63
C ALA A 327 21.35 11.10 -10.67
N PHE A 328 20.38 10.95 -11.56
CA PHE A 328 19.16 11.78 -11.61
C PHE A 328 19.45 13.30 -11.65
N GLY A 329 20.48 13.72 -12.36
CA GLY A 329 20.87 15.13 -12.47
C GLY A 329 21.59 15.70 -11.24
N ALA A 330 21.86 14.88 -10.22
CA ALA A 330 22.62 15.28 -9.03
C ALA A 330 23.99 14.61 -8.99
N SER A 331 24.93 15.23 -8.25
CA SER A 331 26.27 14.69 -8.06
C SER A 331 26.83 14.97 -6.66
N ALA A 332 27.67 14.07 -6.16
CA ALA A 332 28.46 14.21 -4.95
C ALA A 332 29.94 13.97 -5.30
N ASN A 333 30.79 14.95 -5.06
CA ASN A 333 32.20 14.89 -5.42
C ASN A 333 32.95 13.88 -4.55
N GLY A 334 33.97 13.25 -5.11
CA GLY A 334 34.94 12.48 -4.34
C GLY A 334 35.87 13.39 -3.51
N ALA A 335 36.51 12.80 -2.52
CA ALA A 335 37.51 13.48 -1.71
C ALA A 335 38.81 13.68 -2.51
N SER A 336 39.49 14.79 -2.26
CA SER A 336 40.85 15.07 -2.80
C SER A 336 41.92 14.78 -1.77
N GLY A 337 42.56 13.64 -1.86
CA GLY A 337 43.54 13.19 -0.84
C GLY A 337 42.92 13.15 0.56
N ALA A 338 43.49 13.87 1.51
CA ALA A 338 43.02 13.96 2.89
C ALA A 338 41.80 14.89 3.04
N ASN A 339 41.48 15.73 2.05
CA ASN A 339 40.37 16.67 2.12
C ASN A 339 39.13 16.07 1.48
N GLY A 340 37.97 16.30 2.07
CA GLY A 340 36.73 15.74 1.55
C GLY A 340 35.48 16.20 2.30
N GLY A 341 34.39 15.45 2.22
CA GLY A 341 33.19 15.64 3.00
C GLY A 341 33.47 15.56 4.49
N SER A 342 34.38 14.69 4.88
CA SER A 342 35.04 14.67 6.19
C SER A 342 36.54 14.56 6.03
N GLY A 343 37.31 15.16 6.93
CA GLY A 343 38.78 15.25 6.88
C GLY A 343 39.47 13.93 7.24
N GLY A 344 40.52 13.58 6.53
CA GLY A 344 41.46 12.50 6.91
C GLY A 344 42.37 12.91 8.08
N GLY A 345 42.88 11.97 8.83
CA GLY A 345 43.86 12.22 9.91
C GLY A 345 45.21 12.69 9.40
N GLY A 346 45.86 13.56 10.16
CA GLY A 346 47.22 14.01 9.88
C GLY A 346 48.25 12.90 10.01
N GLY A 347 49.32 12.97 9.21
CA GLY A 347 50.44 12.04 9.29
C GLY A 347 51.24 12.16 10.60
N GLY A 348 51.92 11.11 10.97
CA GLY A 348 52.83 11.06 12.14
C GLY A 348 54.12 11.83 11.89
N SER A 349 54.12 13.15 12.04
CA SER A 349 55.27 14.00 11.97
C SER A 349 55.10 15.20 12.89
N SER A 350 56.16 15.94 13.19
CA SER A 350 56.10 17.14 14.04
C SER A 350 55.18 18.24 13.45
N SER A 351 54.76 18.10 12.22
CA SER A 351 53.88 19.04 11.51
C SER A 351 52.75 18.35 10.72
N GLY A 352 52.32 17.17 11.16
CA GLY A 352 51.32 16.36 10.48
C GLY A 352 49.96 17.08 10.40
N THR A 353 49.73 17.78 9.31
CA THR A 353 48.48 18.54 9.09
C THR A 353 47.32 17.60 8.76
N PRO A 354 46.20 17.66 9.49
CA PRO A 354 45.04 16.89 9.15
C PRO A 354 44.36 17.39 7.88
N GLY A 355 43.57 16.54 7.27
CA GLY A 355 42.71 16.92 6.16
C GLY A 355 41.57 17.81 6.65
N ASN A 356 41.15 18.72 5.79
CA ASN A 356 39.97 19.56 6.02
C ASN A 356 38.67 18.79 5.67
N GLY A 357 37.70 18.92 6.56
CA GLY A 357 36.33 18.51 6.28
C GLY A 357 35.61 19.58 5.48
N GLY A 358 34.71 19.14 4.62
CA GLY A 358 33.76 20.00 3.91
C GLY A 358 32.49 20.26 4.72
N SER A 359 31.42 20.64 4.02
CA SER A 359 30.11 20.91 4.62
C SER A 359 29.46 19.73 5.36
N ASN A 360 29.96 18.51 5.13
CA ASN A 360 29.37 17.27 5.61
C ASN A 360 30.07 16.68 6.84
N GLY A 361 31.18 17.27 7.27
CA GLY A 361 31.93 16.79 8.40
C GLY A 361 33.01 17.73 8.85
N GLY A 362 33.64 17.42 10.01
CA GLY A 362 34.74 18.19 10.58
C GLY A 362 36.10 17.78 10.02
N ASN A 363 37.13 18.48 10.45
CA ASN A 363 38.50 18.15 10.14
C ASN A 363 38.94 16.86 10.87
N GLY A 364 39.92 16.16 10.32
CA GLY A 364 40.65 15.13 11.07
C GLY A 364 41.50 15.73 12.19
N THR A 365 42.11 14.90 13.01
CA THR A 365 43.05 15.36 14.05
C THR A 365 44.49 15.37 13.54
N ALA A 366 45.32 16.24 14.09
CA ALA A 366 46.75 16.26 13.79
C ALA A 366 47.44 14.98 14.34
N GLY A 367 48.42 14.50 13.61
CA GLY A 367 49.36 13.48 14.11
C GLY A 367 50.44 14.11 14.99
N ASN A 368 51.22 13.28 15.68
CA ASN A 368 52.45 13.62 16.42
C ASN A 368 53.63 12.85 15.89
N VAL A 369 54.86 13.08 16.47
CA VAL A 369 56.10 12.44 16.01
C VAL A 369 56.06 10.91 15.99
N SER A 370 55.22 10.27 16.76
CA SER A 370 55.13 8.80 16.89
C SER A 370 53.82 8.20 16.36
N GLN A 371 52.76 8.96 16.25
CA GLN A 371 51.43 8.46 15.90
C GLN A 371 50.74 9.35 14.87
N GLY A 372 50.07 8.73 13.92
CA GLY A 372 49.15 9.44 13.00
C GLY A 372 47.92 9.94 13.74
N GLY A 373 47.34 11.05 13.26
CA GLY A 373 46.08 11.58 13.74
C GLY A 373 44.89 10.71 13.29
N THR A 374 43.77 10.84 13.99
CA THR A 374 42.53 10.17 13.62
C THR A 374 41.80 10.95 12.51
N GLY A 375 41.24 10.24 11.54
CA GLY A 375 40.29 10.85 10.59
C GLY A 375 38.98 11.20 11.28
N GLN A 376 38.25 12.13 10.71
CA GLN A 376 36.89 12.40 11.11
C GLN A 376 36.02 11.14 10.89
N GLY A 377 35.26 10.73 11.88
CA GLY A 377 34.34 9.60 11.80
C GLY A 377 33.24 9.82 10.75
N ARG A 378 32.37 8.85 10.60
CA ARG A 378 31.18 8.97 9.73
C ARG A 378 30.27 10.07 10.24
N THR A 379 30.02 11.08 9.44
CA THR A 379 29.40 12.33 9.92
C THR A 379 28.08 12.64 9.26
N THR A 380 27.83 12.18 8.03
CA THR A 380 26.59 12.44 7.32
C THR A 380 25.68 11.23 7.38
N ARG A 381 24.46 11.47 7.82
CA ARG A 381 23.41 10.46 7.85
C ARG A 381 22.70 10.36 6.50
N GLU A 382 22.30 9.16 6.16
CA GLU A 382 21.48 8.85 4.99
C GLU A 382 20.25 9.73 4.96
N PHE A 383 20.00 10.40 3.85
CA PHE A 383 18.91 11.38 3.63
C PHE A 383 18.84 12.54 4.65
N GLY A 384 19.86 12.71 5.51
CA GLY A 384 19.85 13.72 6.59
C GLY A 384 18.96 13.36 7.79
N GLU A 385 18.52 12.13 7.90
CA GLU A 385 17.62 11.67 8.98
C GLU A 385 18.37 11.23 10.23
N SER A 386 17.83 11.53 11.41
CA SER A 386 18.48 11.27 12.72
C SER A 386 18.81 9.79 12.96
N THR A 387 18.04 8.87 12.36
CA THR A 387 18.23 7.42 12.44
C THR A 387 18.96 6.82 11.24
N GLY A 388 19.24 7.62 10.19
CA GLY A 388 19.90 7.15 8.98
C GLY A 388 21.33 6.63 9.23
N LYS A 389 21.77 5.70 8.37
CA LYS A 389 23.13 5.16 8.40
C LYS A 389 24.16 6.28 8.15
N LEU A 390 25.31 6.18 8.84
CA LEU A 390 26.40 7.15 8.71
C LEU A 390 27.33 6.81 7.56
N TYR A 391 27.63 7.81 6.74
CA TYR A 391 28.55 7.72 5.60
C TYR A 391 29.67 8.77 5.70
N SER A 392 30.60 8.74 4.74
CA SER A 392 31.60 9.76 4.55
C SER A 392 32.65 9.90 5.68
N GLY A 393 33.05 8.78 6.26
CA GLY A 393 34.15 8.77 7.24
C GLY A 393 35.53 9.03 6.59
N GLY A 394 36.37 9.84 7.22
CA GLY A 394 37.79 10.00 6.84
C GLY A 394 38.69 8.91 7.40
N GLY A 395 39.73 8.54 6.66
CA GLY A 395 40.76 7.58 7.08
C GLY A 395 41.73 8.13 8.12
N GLY A 396 42.25 7.28 9.02
CA GLY A 396 43.30 7.66 9.96
C GLY A 396 44.65 7.90 9.27
N GLY A 397 45.49 8.77 9.85
CA GLY A 397 46.87 9.00 9.38
C GLY A 397 47.80 7.85 9.73
N GLY A 398 48.89 7.66 8.97
CA GLY A 398 49.93 6.68 9.24
C GLY A 398 50.97 7.18 10.28
N ALA A 399 51.62 6.25 10.99
CA ALA A 399 52.70 6.57 11.90
C ALA A 399 53.97 7.08 11.19
N ALA A 400 54.80 7.87 11.90
CA ALA A 400 55.99 8.49 11.32
C ALA A 400 57.01 7.53 10.73
N TYR A 401 57.14 6.33 11.31
CA TYR A 401 58.19 5.36 10.97
C TYR A 401 57.70 4.08 10.28
N ALA A 402 56.45 3.82 10.29
CA ALA A 402 55.83 2.65 9.62
C ALA A 402 54.36 2.89 9.39
N GLY A 403 53.89 2.60 8.19
CA GLY A 403 52.47 2.49 7.97
C GLY A 403 51.97 3.22 6.76
N THR A 404 51.00 2.58 6.14
CA THR A 404 50.13 3.17 5.16
C THR A 404 48.98 3.85 5.85
N ALA A 405 48.58 5.02 5.40
CA ALA A 405 47.38 5.68 5.87
C ALA A 405 46.11 5.00 5.30
N GLY A 406 45.01 5.13 6.03
CA GLY A 406 43.75 4.57 5.60
C GLY A 406 43.24 5.17 4.25
N HIS A 407 42.85 4.31 3.33
CA HIS A 407 42.24 4.69 2.06
C HIS A 407 40.74 4.82 2.21
N GLY A 408 40.16 5.75 1.44
CA GLY A 408 38.71 5.85 1.30
C GLY A 408 38.16 4.78 0.36
N GLY A 409 36.93 4.35 0.61
CA GLY A 409 36.22 3.40 -0.24
C GLY A 409 35.54 4.07 -1.45
N SER A 410 34.86 3.26 -2.25
CA SER A 410 33.96 3.74 -3.30
C SER A 410 32.79 4.53 -2.72
N GLY A 411 32.18 5.36 -3.54
CA GLY A 411 30.92 6.04 -3.26
C GLY A 411 29.73 5.08 -3.25
N ILE A 412 28.56 5.64 -3.09
CA ILE A 412 27.28 4.94 -3.19
C ILE A 412 26.19 5.90 -3.68
N VAL A 413 25.18 5.37 -4.38
CA VAL A 413 23.94 6.07 -4.69
C VAL A 413 22.79 5.26 -4.12
N ILE A 414 21.85 5.92 -3.44
CA ILE A 414 20.67 5.32 -2.84
C ILE A 414 19.44 6.10 -3.31
N ALA A 415 18.43 5.40 -3.79
CA ALA A 415 17.13 5.96 -4.13
C ALA A 415 16.04 5.33 -3.25
N ARG A 416 15.05 6.12 -2.84
CA ARG A 416 13.86 5.66 -2.12
C ARG A 416 12.63 6.41 -2.60
N ASN A 417 11.42 5.93 -2.27
CA ASN A 417 10.20 6.70 -2.51
C ASN A 417 10.28 8.07 -1.80
N ALA A 418 9.76 9.10 -2.46
CA ALA A 418 9.72 10.45 -1.88
C ALA A 418 8.88 10.44 -0.61
N ARG A 419 9.48 10.78 0.54
CA ARG A 419 8.80 10.86 1.84
C ARG A 419 8.41 12.30 2.10
N ARG A 420 7.13 12.52 2.38
CA ARG A 420 6.69 13.81 2.91
C ARG A 420 7.33 14.00 4.28
N ALA A 421 7.86 15.19 4.56
CA ALA A 421 8.21 15.56 5.93
C ALA A 421 6.94 15.39 6.80
N ALA A 422 7.07 14.63 7.89
CA ALA A 422 6.00 14.45 8.86
C ALA A 422 5.70 15.79 9.56
#